data_44f044cc5385b91fc4060745c02fa3c5
#
_entry.id   44f044cc5385b91fc4060745c02fa3c5
#
_cell.length_a   1.000
_cell.length_b   1.000
_cell.length_c   1.000
_cell.angle_alpha   90.00
_cell.angle_beta   90.00
_cell.angle_gamma   90.00
#
_symmetry.space_group_name_H-M   'P 1'
#
loop_
_entity.id
_entity.type
_entity.pdbx_description
1 polymer ?
#
loop_
_entity_poly.entity_id
_entity_poly.type
_entity_poly.pdbx_seq_one_letter_code
_entity_poly.pdbx_strand_id
1 'polypeptide(L)'
;MKVRVVRDWHTKARTVRVTLTGRETLNYALAERLKHTDLPFLPPFKYQIKGDSAVLFYDITGCMKIRKFMEAKISVGQYQDIIRSVADITDICTEASAPTESVLWDKKYIYISQPVPHPVYIIVPAHGIAPGRPTANDLLMYLSDASKVHFPNDDGNIYVEIVRDYVRRNPIFSSVTLRD
;
A
#
# COMPACT_ATOMS: atom_id res chain seq x y z
N MET A 1 -12.33 10.85 5.47
CA MET A 1 -12.25 9.78 4.46
C MET A 1 -12.80 8.46 5.00
N LYS A 2 -13.64 7.79 4.22
CA LYS A 2 -14.14 6.44 4.53
C LYS A 2 -13.61 5.46 3.50
N VAL A 3 -13.04 4.34 3.95
CA VAL A 3 -12.51 3.28 3.08
C VAL A 3 -13.28 1.99 3.32
N ARG A 4 -13.75 1.36 2.24
CA ARG A 4 -14.48 0.09 2.29
C ARG A 4 -14.02 -0.82 1.16
N VAL A 5 -13.99 -2.12 1.42
CA VAL A 5 -13.83 -3.13 0.37
C VAL A 5 -15.23 -3.60 -0.04
N VAL A 6 -15.53 -3.47 -1.33
CA VAL A 6 -16.81 -3.89 -1.92
C VAL A 6 -16.55 -5.08 -2.83
N ARG A 7 -17.42 -6.06 -2.78
CA ARG A 7 -17.41 -7.22 -3.69
C ARG A 7 -18.70 -7.26 -4.47
N ASP A 8 -18.59 -7.33 -5.78
CA ASP A 8 -19.69 -7.65 -6.66
C ASP A 8 -19.89 -9.17 -6.69
N TRP A 9 -21.09 -9.62 -6.30
CA TRP A 9 -21.40 -11.04 -6.21
C TRP A 9 -21.59 -11.70 -7.57
N HIS A 10 -22.00 -10.93 -8.60
CA HIS A 10 -22.20 -11.43 -9.95
C HIS A 10 -20.89 -11.53 -10.72
N THR A 11 -20.13 -10.46 -10.77
CA THR A 11 -18.87 -10.38 -11.53
C THR A 11 -17.66 -10.91 -10.75
N LYS A 12 -17.82 -11.15 -9.44
CA LYS A 12 -16.71 -11.47 -8.50
C LYS A 12 -15.67 -10.34 -8.38
N ALA A 13 -15.87 -9.22 -9.03
CA ALA A 13 -15.00 -8.06 -8.92
C ALA A 13 -14.89 -7.58 -7.47
N ARG A 14 -13.69 -7.14 -7.12
CA ARG A 14 -13.36 -6.59 -5.80
C ARG A 14 -12.77 -5.20 -5.94
N THR A 15 -13.31 -4.27 -5.19
CA THR A 15 -12.95 -2.85 -5.31
C THR A 15 -12.69 -2.27 -3.92
N VAL A 16 -11.61 -1.51 -3.77
CA VAL A 16 -11.46 -0.60 -2.64
C VAL A 16 -12.16 0.70 -3.01
N ARG A 17 -13.22 1.02 -2.27
CA ARG A 17 -13.96 2.26 -2.40
C ARG A 17 -13.49 3.25 -1.34
N VAL A 18 -12.97 4.39 -1.79
CA VAL A 18 -12.55 5.50 -0.94
C VAL A 18 -13.51 6.67 -1.15
N THR A 19 -14.19 7.10 -0.10
CA THR A 19 -15.08 8.26 -0.13
C THR A 19 -14.40 9.41 0.61
N LEU A 20 -14.12 10.50 -0.10
CA LEU A 20 -13.61 11.74 0.47
C LEU A 20 -14.77 12.48 1.11
N THR A 21 -14.60 12.91 2.36
CA THR A 21 -15.67 13.56 3.14
C THR A 21 -15.08 14.66 4.01
N GLY A 22 -15.86 15.71 4.26
CA GLY A 22 -15.46 16.78 5.14
C GLY A 22 -14.37 17.67 4.54
N ARG A 23 -13.17 17.66 5.15
CA ARG A 23 -12.04 18.49 4.70
C ARG A 23 -11.24 17.92 3.54
N GLU A 24 -11.46 16.64 3.23
CA GLU A 24 -10.72 15.98 2.17
C GLU A 24 -11.38 16.24 0.82
N THR A 25 -10.63 16.82 -0.10
CA THR A 25 -11.07 17.13 -1.45
C THR A 25 -10.21 16.42 -2.48
N LEU A 26 -10.79 16.10 -3.64
CA LEU A 26 -10.04 15.44 -4.71
C LEU A 26 -8.96 16.38 -5.27
N ASN A 27 -7.73 15.89 -5.32
CA ASN A 27 -6.65 16.52 -6.08
C ASN A 27 -6.71 16.01 -7.53
N TYR A 28 -7.38 16.78 -8.40
CA TYR A 28 -7.59 16.40 -9.80
C TYR A 28 -6.28 16.21 -10.56
N ALA A 29 -5.32 17.11 -10.38
CA ALA A 29 -4.04 17.04 -11.08
C ALA A 29 -3.29 15.76 -10.72
N LEU A 30 -3.27 15.40 -9.44
CA LEU A 30 -2.66 14.16 -8.99
C LEU A 30 -3.45 12.95 -9.48
N ALA A 31 -4.79 12.97 -9.43
CA ALA A 31 -5.63 11.87 -9.87
C ALA A 31 -5.41 11.56 -11.37
N GLU A 32 -5.37 12.58 -12.23
CA GLU A 32 -5.11 12.39 -13.66
C GLU A 32 -3.67 11.91 -13.90
N ARG A 33 -2.69 12.46 -13.19
CA ARG A 33 -1.30 11.97 -13.29
C ARG A 33 -1.21 10.48 -12.95
N LEU A 34 -1.76 10.06 -11.82
CA LEU A 34 -1.73 8.65 -11.39
C LEU A 34 -2.48 7.73 -12.35
N LYS A 35 -3.58 8.18 -12.98
CA LYS A 35 -4.34 7.39 -13.97
C LYS A 35 -3.57 7.14 -15.27
N HIS A 36 -2.75 8.11 -15.67
CA HIS A 36 -2.03 8.06 -16.95
C HIS A 36 -0.59 7.56 -16.81
N THR A 37 -0.13 7.29 -15.60
CA THR A 37 1.19 6.73 -15.34
C THR A 37 1.03 5.22 -15.10
N ASP A 38 1.77 4.42 -15.86
CA ASP A 38 1.84 2.97 -15.63
C ASP A 38 2.71 2.70 -14.41
N LEU A 39 2.07 2.66 -13.25
CA LEU A 39 2.72 2.42 -11.96
C LEU A 39 2.51 0.97 -11.55
N PRO A 40 3.55 0.15 -11.47
CA PRO A 40 3.43 -1.28 -11.22
C PRO A 40 2.77 -1.62 -9.87
N PHE A 41 2.83 -0.69 -8.91
CA PHE A 41 2.29 -0.88 -7.55
C PHE A 41 0.91 -0.25 -7.35
N LEU A 42 0.34 0.40 -8.36
CA LEU A 42 -0.96 1.06 -8.26
C LEU A 42 -2.01 0.26 -9.05
N PRO A 43 -3.12 -0.16 -8.42
CA PRO A 43 -4.20 -0.80 -9.14
C PRO A 43 -4.95 0.21 -10.00
N PRO A 44 -5.54 -0.20 -11.13
CA PRO A 44 -6.40 0.67 -11.93
C PRO A 44 -7.50 1.29 -11.08
N PHE A 45 -7.75 2.59 -11.25
CA PHE A 45 -8.80 3.26 -10.50
C PHE A 45 -9.59 4.25 -11.35
N LYS A 46 -10.79 4.54 -10.90
CA LYS A 46 -11.67 5.58 -11.40
C LYS A 46 -12.27 6.38 -10.26
N TYR A 47 -12.75 7.57 -10.54
CA TYR A 47 -13.45 8.37 -9.54
C TYR A 47 -14.75 8.95 -10.08
N GLN A 48 -15.64 9.29 -9.17
CA GLN A 48 -16.92 9.95 -9.43
C GLN A 48 -17.08 11.10 -8.43
N ILE A 49 -17.62 12.20 -8.91
CA ILE A 49 -17.94 13.36 -8.09
C ILE A 49 -19.44 13.33 -7.81
N LYS A 50 -19.79 13.55 -6.54
CA LYS A 50 -21.18 13.62 -6.07
C LYS A 50 -21.34 14.81 -5.16
N GLY A 51 -21.80 15.94 -5.72
CA GLY A 51 -21.84 17.21 -5.01
C GLY A 51 -20.43 17.60 -4.54
N ASP A 52 -20.28 17.89 -3.25
CA ASP A 52 -19.00 18.26 -2.64
C ASP A 52 -18.12 17.07 -2.26
N SER A 53 -18.53 15.85 -2.56
CA SER A 53 -17.77 14.64 -2.26
C SER A 53 -17.25 13.96 -3.51
N ALA A 54 -16.10 13.29 -3.41
CA ALA A 54 -15.56 12.42 -4.43
C ALA A 54 -15.48 10.98 -3.92
N VAL A 55 -15.71 10.03 -4.81
CA VAL A 55 -15.60 8.61 -4.53
C VAL A 55 -14.64 8.00 -5.53
N LEU A 56 -13.58 7.35 -5.01
CA LEU A 56 -12.59 6.63 -5.81
C LEU A 56 -12.83 5.12 -5.70
N PHE A 57 -12.59 4.41 -6.79
CA PHE A 57 -12.78 2.97 -6.90
C PHE A 57 -11.52 2.35 -7.47
N TYR A 58 -10.80 1.56 -6.67
CA TYR A 58 -9.57 0.86 -7.04
C TYR A 58 -9.88 -0.61 -7.28
N ASP A 59 -9.56 -1.11 -8.47
CA ASP A 59 -9.79 -2.52 -8.79
C ASP A 59 -8.69 -3.38 -8.18
N ILE A 60 -9.10 -4.25 -7.27
CA ILE A 60 -8.24 -5.24 -6.61
C ILE A 60 -8.68 -6.68 -6.92
N THR A 61 -9.37 -6.86 -8.05
CA THR A 61 -9.77 -8.18 -8.53
C THR A 61 -8.52 -9.03 -8.80
N GLY A 62 -8.53 -10.28 -8.35
CA GLY A 62 -7.36 -11.15 -8.45
C GLY A 62 -6.27 -10.92 -7.39
N CYS A 63 -6.34 -9.85 -6.60
CA CYS A 63 -5.38 -9.62 -5.53
C CYS A 63 -5.77 -10.33 -4.23
N MET A 64 -4.79 -10.76 -3.45
CA MET A 64 -5.00 -11.20 -2.07
C MET A 64 -4.49 -10.18 -1.06
N LYS A 65 -5.01 -10.20 0.17
CA LYS A 65 -4.49 -9.36 1.24
C LYS A 65 -3.07 -9.76 1.60
N ILE A 66 -2.20 -8.78 1.87
CA ILE A 66 -0.82 -9.03 2.32
C ILE A 66 -0.78 -9.96 3.53
N ARG A 67 -1.68 -9.79 4.49
CA ARG A 67 -1.77 -10.68 5.66
C ARG A 67 -1.88 -12.15 5.25
N LYS A 68 -2.80 -12.47 4.32
CA LYS A 68 -3.01 -13.84 3.86
C LYS A 68 -1.79 -14.37 3.10
N PHE A 69 -1.10 -13.51 2.36
CA PHE A 69 0.13 -13.87 1.66
C PHE A 69 1.25 -14.20 2.65
N MET A 70 1.42 -13.38 3.70
CA MET A 70 2.44 -13.57 4.73
C MET A 70 2.18 -14.79 5.63
N GLU A 71 0.92 -15.21 5.81
CA GLU A 71 0.54 -16.44 6.53
C GLU A 71 0.95 -17.72 5.76
N ALA A 72 1.16 -17.62 4.44
CA ALA A 72 1.74 -18.71 3.66
C ALA A 72 3.27 -18.72 3.81
N LYS A 73 3.92 -19.84 3.47
CA LYS A 73 5.38 -19.89 3.40
C LYS A 73 5.85 -19.11 2.18
N ILE A 74 6.54 -18.00 2.42
CA ILE A 74 7.08 -17.12 1.37
C ILE A 74 8.59 -17.27 1.26
N SER A 75 9.15 -17.12 0.05
CA SER A 75 10.60 -17.12 -0.12
C SER A 75 11.23 -15.84 0.43
N VAL A 76 12.52 -15.88 0.73
CA VAL A 76 13.30 -14.70 1.12
C VAL A 76 13.21 -13.61 0.04
N GLY A 77 13.31 -13.97 -1.25
CA GLY A 77 13.18 -13.03 -2.36
C GLY A 77 11.82 -12.33 -2.36
N GLN A 78 10.72 -13.06 -2.18
CA GLN A 78 9.38 -12.47 -2.09
C GLN A 78 9.26 -11.50 -0.90
N TYR A 79 9.86 -11.85 0.24
CA TYR A 79 9.88 -10.95 1.40
C TYR A 79 10.68 -9.66 1.09
N GLN A 80 11.87 -9.82 0.51
CA GLN A 80 12.71 -8.67 0.13
C GLN A 80 12.01 -7.76 -0.89
N ASP A 81 11.29 -8.32 -1.87
CA ASP A 81 10.53 -7.55 -2.85
C ASP A 81 9.40 -6.76 -2.19
N ILE A 82 8.74 -7.33 -1.17
CA ILE A 82 7.75 -6.59 -0.37
C ILE A 82 8.41 -5.43 0.38
N ILE A 83 9.55 -5.64 1.02
CA ILE A 83 10.26 -4.58 1.76
C ILE A 83 10.73 -3.47 0.82
N ARG A 84 11.34 -3.82 -0.33
CA ARG A 84 11.77 -2.84 -1.34
C ARG A 84 10.61 -2.01 -1.87
N SER A 85 9.45 -2.63 -2.09
CA SER A 85 8.27 -1.93 -2.60
C SER A 85 7.78 -0.81 -1.68
N VAL A 86 8.08 -0.87 -0.37
CA VAL A 86 7.77 0.23 0.56
C VAL A 86 8.63 1.47 0.24
N ALA A 87 9.89 1.28 -0.13
CA ALA A 87 10.74 2.37 -0.59
C ALA A 87 10.28 2.87 -1.96
N ASP A 88 10.01 1.96 -2.90
CA ASP A 88 9.63 2.31 -4.27
C ASP A 88 8.33 3.11 -4.32
N ILE A 89 7.31 2.73 -3.57
CA ILE A 89 6.05 3.49 -3.53
C ILE A 89 6.21 4.88 -2.91
N THR A 90 7.16 5.04 -1.98
CA THR A 90 7.47 6.34 -1.38
C THR A 90 8.18 7.25 -2.39
N ASP A 91 9.11 6.70 -3.19
CA ASP A 91 9.77 7.44 -4.24
C ASP A 91 8.77 7.82 -5.36
N ILE A 92 7.89 6.91 -5.76
CA ILE A 92 6.78 7.21 -6.69
C ILE A 92 5.91 8.36 -6.17
N CYS A 93 5.58 8.37 -4.87
CA CYS A 93 4.86 9.50 -4.29
C CYS A 93 5.64 10.81 -4.44
N THR A 94 6.94 10.80 -4.18
CA THR A 94 7.81 11.97 -4.32
C THR A 94 7.84 12.48 -5.77
N GLU A 95 8.05 11.59 -6.73
CA GLU A 95 8.04 11.91 -8.17
C GLU A 95 6.68 12.44 -8.65
N ALA A 96 5.60 11.86 -8.15
CA ALA A 96 4.24 12.31 -8.45
C ALA A 96 3.84 13.59 -7.68
N SER A 97 4.69 14.13 -6.82
CA SER A 97 4.37 15.22 -5.89
C SER A 97 3.14 14.90 -5.02
N ALA A 98 3.00 13.63 -4.65
CA ALA A 98 1.96 13.14 -3.75
C ALA A 98 2.53 13.06 -2.32
N PRO A 99 1.81 13.55 -1.29
CA PRO A 99 2.22 13.32 0.08
C PRO A 99 2.26 11.82 0.40
N THR A 100 3.21 11.36 1.17
CA THR A 100 3.30 9.94 1.57
C THR A 100 2.09 9.49 2.40
N GLU A 101 1.41 10.41 3.07
CA GLU A 101 0.14 10.21 3.76
C GLU A 101 -1.02 9.88 2.81
N SER A 102 -0.85 10.12 1.51
CA SER A 102 -1.81 9.70 0.47
C SER A 102 -1.88 8.19 0.32
N VAL A 103 -0.85 7.46 0.72
CA VAL A 103 -0.83 5.99 0.68
C VAL A 103 -1.61 5.42 1.87
N LEU A 104 -2.45 4.42 1.60
CA LEU A 104 -3.14 3.67 2.66
C LEU A 104 -2.20 2.61 3.25
N TRP A 105 -1.31 3.01 4.16
CA TRP A 105 -0.30 2.14 4.78
C TRP A 105 -0.84 1.06 5.73
N ASP A 106 -2.12 1.11 6.10
CA ASP A 106 -2.71 0.06 6.94
C ASP A 106 -2.70 -1.28 6.19
N LYS A 107 -2.09 -2.32 6.77
CA LYS A 107 -1.97 -3.68 6.22
C LYS A 107 -3.27 -4.26 5.67
N LYS A 108 -4.43 -3.78 6.13
CA LYS A 108 -5.74 -4.22 5.62
C LYS A 108 -6.03 -3.74 4.20
N TYR A 109 -5.29 -2.72 3.71
CA TYR A 109 -5.42 -2.14 2.37
C TYR A 109 -4.19 -2.38 1.49
N ILE A 110 -3.23 -3.17 1.96
CA ILE A 110 -2.11 -3.63 1.15
C ILE A 110 -2.48 -5.00 0.58
N TYR A 111 -2.24 -5.16 -0.70
CA TYR A 111 -2.59 -6.37 -1.44
C TYR A 111 -1.37 -6.93 -2.16
N ILE A 112 -1.48 -8.20 -2.58
CA ILE A 112 -0.51 -8.86 -3.45
C ILE A 112 -1.27 -9.32 -4.68
N SER A 113 -0.81 -8.93 -5.86
CA SER A 113 -1.39 -9.38 -7.14
C SER A 113 -1.18 -10.88 -7.36
N GLN A 114 -1.94 -11.45 -8.27
CA GLN A 114 -1.82 -12.83 -8.73
C GLN A 114 -1.98 -12.87 -10.26
N PRO A 115 -1.38 -13.78 -11.01
CA PRO A 115 -0.57 -14.92 -10.55
C PRO A 115 0.88 -14.58 -10.23
N VAL A 116 1.41 -13.45 -10.72
CA VAL A 116 2.76 -12.98 -10.40
C VAL A 116 2.69 -12.10 -9.16
N PRO A 117 3.21 -12.57 -8.00
CA PRO A 117 3.10 -11.84 -6.77
C PRO A 117 3.90 -10.53 -6.80
N HIS A 118 3.23 -9.40 -6.69
CA HIS A 118 3.85 -8.10 -6.41
C HIS A 118 2.93 -7.26 -5.50
N PRO A 119 3.48 -6.40 -4.64
CA PRO A 119 2.68 -5.54 -3.77
C PRO A 119 1.84 -4.55 -4.55
N VAL A 120 0.64 -4.27 -4.05
CA VAL A 120 -0.32 -3.33 -4.62
C VAL A 120 -0.76 -2.38 -3.51
N TYR A 121 -0.54 -1.09 -3.72
CA TYR A 121 -0.83 -0.01 -2.79
C TYR A 121 -1.98 0.86 -3.31
N ILE A 122 -2.69 1.50 -2.40
CA ILE A 122 -3.73 2.47 -2.72
C ILE A 122 -3.18 3.87 -2.43
N ILE A 123 -2.97 4.67 -3.46
CA ILE A 123 -2.63 6.09 -3.33
C ILE A 123 -3.91 6.89 -3.51
N VAL A 124 -4.28 7.69 -2.52
CA VAL A 124 -5.49 8.51 -2.56
C VAL A 124 -5.13 9.93 -2.98
N PRO A 125 -5.47 10.37 -4.20
CA PRO A 125 -5.19 11.72 -4.68
C PRO A 125 -6.15 12.72 -3.99
N ALA A 126 -5.80 13.16 -2.80
CA ALA A 126 -6.64 14.08 -2.04
C ALA A 126 -5.81 15.15 -1.32
N HIS A 127 -6.38 16.34 -1.19
CA HIS A 127 -5.95 17.37 -0.25
C HIS A 127 -6.61 17.18 1.11
N GLY A 128 -6.01 17.73 2.16
CA GLY A 128 -6.61 17.77 3.50
C GLY A 128 -6.68 16.41 4.20
N ILE A 129 -5.82 15.46 3.82
CA ILE A 129 -5.70 14.17 4.50
C ILE A 129 -5.28 14.41 5.95
N ALA A 130 -6.07 13.90 6.89
CA ALA A 130 -5.81 14.08 8.31
C ALA A 130 -4.53 13.34 8.74
N PRO A 131 -3.70 13.95 9.63
CA PRO A 131 -2.55 13.28 10.22
C PRO A 131 -2.97 12.12 11.14
N GLY A 132 -1.99 11.33 11.60
CA GLY A 132 -2.22 10.24 12.57
C GLY A 132 -2.72 8.95 11.93
N ARG A 133 -2.54 8.79 10.63
CA ARG A 133 -2.77 7.52 9.93
C ARG A 133 -1.52 6.63 10.01
N PRO A 134 -1.68 5.31 9.80
CA PRO A 134 -0.54 4.43 9.63
C PRO A 134 0.43 4.95 8.57
N THR A 135 1.71 4.78 8.84
CA THR A 135 2.84 5.22 8.01
C THR A 135 3.57 4.03 7.38
N ALA A 136 4.55 4.30 6.52
CA ALA A 136 5.44 3.27 6.00
C ALA A 136 6.14 2.50 7.13
N ASN A 137 6.57 3.19 8.20
CA ASN A 137 7.18 2.54 9.36
C ASN A 137 6.20 1.61 10.10
N ASP A 138 4.92 1.97 10.22
CA ASP A 138 3.91 1.07 10.82
C ASP A 138 3.72 -0.20 9.99
N LEU A 139 3.79 -0.10 8.66
CA LEU A 139 3.78 -1.26 7.78
C LEU A 139 5.03 -2.12 7.97
N LEU A 140 6.23 -1.50 7.99
CA LEU A 140 7.49 -2.22 8.22
C LEU A 140 7.53 -2.87 9.59
N MET A 141 7.00 -2.23 10.63
CA MET A 141 6.83 -2.85 11.97
C MET A 141 5.99 -4.13 11.88
N TYR A 142 4.89 -4.09 11.14
CA TYR A 142 4.07 -5.29 10.91
C TYR A 142 4.83 -6.38 10.15
N LEU A 143 5.58 -6.00 9.11
CA LEU A 143 6.35 -6.93 8.27
C LEU A 143 7.59 -7.50 9.00
N SER A 144 8.09 -6.82 10.04
CA SER A 144 9.20 -7.29 10.88
C SER A 144 8.76 -8.07 12.13
N ASP A 145 7.48 -8.40 12.25
CA ASP A 145 6.99 -9.29 13.30
C ASP A 145 7.18 -10.76 12.88
N ALA A 146 8.18 -11.43 13.46
CA ALA A 146 8.51 -12.82 13.15
C ALA A 146 7.32 -13.80 13.36
N SER A 147 6.32 -13.42 14.16
CA SER A 147 5.10 -14.23 14.31
C SER A 147 4.15 -14.14 13.11
N LYS A 148 4.39 -13.23 12.17
CA LYS A 148 3.55 -12.98 10.98
C LYS A 148 4.20 -13.43 9.68
N VAL A 149 5.50 -13.72 9.70
CA VAL A 149 6.27 -14.09 8.52
C VAL A 149 6.72 -15.53 8.65
N HIS A 150 6.45 -16.34 7.65
CA HIS A 150 6.83 -17.75 7.64
C HIS A 150 7.69 -18.05 6.40
N PHE A 151 8.91 -18.51 6.64
CA PHE A 151 9.80 -18.97 5.58
C PHE A 151 9.80 -20.50 5.52
N PRO A 152 10.13 -21.10 4.36
CA PRO A 152 10.34 -22.54 4.25
C PRO A 152 11.47 -23.05 5.14
N ASN A 153 12.53 -22.23 5.33
CA ASN A 153 13.71 -22.50 6.15
C ASN A 153 13.94 -21.30 7.08
N ASP A 154 14.72 -21.48 8.14
CA ASP A 154 15.00 -20.43 9.13
C ASP A 154 15.91 -19.29 8.62
N ASP A 155 16.55 -19.47 7.46
CA ASP A 155 17.47 -18.49 6.86
C ASP A 155 16.82 -17.11 6.61
N GLY A 156 15.50 -17.07 6.48
CA GLY A 156 14.75 -15.82 6.29
C GLY A 156 14.63 -14.93 7.53
N ASN A 157 14.82 -15.49 8.73
CA ASN A 157 14.61 -14.76 9.98
C ASN A 157 15.58 -13.60 10.15
N ILE A 158 16.80 -13.71 9.62
CA ILE A 158 17.77 -12.62 9.64
C ILE A 158 17.26 -11.35 8.95
N TYR A 159 16.53 -11.48 7.85
CA TYR A 159 15.99 -10.33 7.13
C TYR A 159 14.88 -9.65 7.92
N VAL A 160 14.10 -10.40 8.68
CA VAL A 160 13.07 -9.85 9.58
C VAL A 160 13.72 -9.02 10.68
N GLU A 161 14.84 -9.50 11.25
CA GLU A 161 15.62 -8.77 12.27
C GLU A 161 16.23 -7.49 11.68
N ILE A 162 16.79 -7.54 10.46
CA ILE A 162 17.36 -6.36 9.78
C ILE A 162 16.26 -5.28 9.62
N VAL A 163 15.06 -5.64 9.13
CA VAL A 163 13.96 -4.68 8.98
C VAL A 163 13.52 -4.14 10.33
N ARG A 164 13.46 -4.97 11.36
CA ARG A 164 13.13 -4.54 12.73
C ARG A 164 14.14 -3.52 13.25
N ASP A 165 15.43 -3.78 13.07
CA ASP A 165 16.50 -2.88 13.47
C ASP A 165 16.48 -1.57 12.69
N TYR A 166 16.19 -1.63 11.38
CA TYR A 166 15.99 -0.43 10.58
C TYR A 166 14.90 0.46 11.18
N VAL A 167 13.71 -0.08 11.46
CA VAL A 167 12.58 0.70 12.01
C VAL A 167 12.92 1.29 13.38
N ARG A 168 13.64 0.55 14.23
CA ARG A 168 14.07 1.04 15.55
C ARG A 168 15.03 2.22 15.45
N ARG A 169 15.93 2.21 14.46
CA ARG A 169 16.94 3.26 14.27
C ARG A 169 16.42 4.47 13.50
N ASN A 170 15.36 4.28 12.71
CA ASN A 170 14.81 5.29 11.81
C ASN A 170 13.34 5.60 12.17
N PRO A 171 13.07 6.44 13.19
CA PRO A 171 11.70 6.80 13.57
C PRO A 171 10.97 7.55 12.46
N ILE A 172 11.71 8.23 11.57
CA ILE A 172 11.20 8.82 10.34
C ILE A 172 11.64 7.93 9.17
N PHE A 173 10.70 7.50 8.35
CA PHE A 173 10.98 6.64 7.21
C PHE A 173 11.91 7.32 6.18
N SER A 174 12.89 6.56 5.70
CA SER A 174 13.79 6.96 4.62
C SER A 174 13.92 5.81 3.61
N SER A 175 13.51 6.04 2.36
CA SER A 175 13.63 5.05 1.29
C SER A 175 15.09 4.73 0.96
N VAL A 176 15.97 5.72 1.04
CA VAL A 176 17.41 5.56 0.80
C VAL A 176 18.02 4.63 1.85
N THR A 177 17.84 4.95 3.13
CA THR A 177 18.42 4.15 4.22
C THR A 177 17.81 2.74 4.31
N LEU A 178 16.60 2.52 3.80
CA LEU A 178 16.00 1.18 3.77
C LEU A 178 16.63 0.28 2.71
N ARG A 179 17.19 0.86 1.65
CA ARG A 179 17.86 0.10 0.57
C ARG A 179 19.32 -0.26 0.88
N ASP A 180 19.97 0.51 1.75
CA ASP A 180 21.34 0.28 2.22
C ASP A 180 21.39 -0.87 3.26
#